data_c6337d1578ad1b04a5a8cfc4cc80239b
#
_entry.id   c6337d1578ad1b04a5a8cfc4cc80239b
#
_cell.length_a   1.000
_cell.length_b   1.000
_cell.length_c   1.000
_cell.angle_alpha   90.00
_cell.angle_beta   90.00
_cell.angle_gamma   90.00
#
_symmetry.space_group_name_H-M   'P 1'
#
loop_
_entity.id
_entity.type
_entity.pdbx_description
1 polymer ?
#
loop_
_entity_poly.entity_id
_entity_poly.type
_entity_poly.pdbx_seq_one_letter_code
_entity_poly.pdbx_strand_id
1 'polypeptide(L)'
;MTTDPQDPRFHGRRRGKKLRNRAQGLINDLLPRLAIPEPGPDDRLDPFALFPNRPRAVWLEVGFGGGEHLAAQAAAHPDIGVIGCEVFLNGIARLLVHVDELALENVRLFPEDARRLLPALPEASLEKAFVMFPDPWPKTRHSARRFIHPETLDVLARLLIDSGELRVASDDPTYIDWMLTVLAAHPLFDGGVISAGPRPEGWPGTRYEAKAHREGRPPTWTSWRRVGR
;
A
#
# COMPACT_ATOMS: atom_id res chain seq x y z
N MET A 1 13.51 -20.68 17.69
CA MET A 1 12.86 -20.03 16.54
C MET A 1 13.96 -19.68 15.55
N THR A 2 14.17 -20.53 14.58
CA THR A 2 15.11 -20.28 13.46
C THR A 2 14.45 -19.25 12.55
N THR A 3 15.02 -18.05 12.50
CA THR A 3 14.61 -17.03 11.54
C THR A 3 15.02 -17.49 10.15
N ASP A 4 14.05 -17.76 9.27
CA ASP A 4 14.29 -18.01 7.86
C ASP A 4 15.04 -16.80 7.27
N PRO A 5 16.20 -16.97 6.64
CA PRO A 5 16.93 -15.88 5.99
C PRO A 5 16.15 -15.19 4.86
N GLN A 6 15.08 -15.82 4.34
CA GLN A 6 14.21 -15.30 3.29
C GLN A 6 13.00 -14.51 3.86
N ASP A 7 12.79 -14.50 5.19
CA ASP A 7 11.70 -13.71 5.78
C ASP A 7 12.05 -12.21 5.70
N PRO A 8 11.29 -11.40 4.96
CA PRO A 8 11.55 -9.96 4.84
C PRO A 8 11.40 -9.31 6.22
N ARG A 9 12.54 -8.92 6.81
CA ARG A 9 12.55 -8.31 8.15
C ARG A 9 11.96 -6.91 8.08
N PHE A 10 10.80 -6.73 8.72
CA PHE A 10 10.26 -5.39 8.92
C PHE A 10 11.17 -4.57 9.85
N HIS A 11 11.54 -3.37 9.42
CA HIS A 11 12.46 -2.47 10.12
C HIS A 11 11.79 -1.22 10.72
N GLY A 12 10.49 -1.22 10.90
CA GLY A 12 9.74 -0.07 11.40
C GLY A 12 9.16 -0.26 12.79
N ARG A 13 8.41 0.75 13.25
CA ARG A 13 7.68 0.70 14.52
C ARG A 13 6.35 -0.04 14.30
N ARG A 14 6.10 -1.09 15.07
CA ARG A 14 4.82 -1.84 15.04
C ARG A 14 3.73 -1.23 15.93
N ARG A 15 4.08 -0.49 17.00
CA ARG A 15 3.12 0.11 17.94
C ARG A 15 3.52 1.53 18.29
N GLY A 16 2.51 2.38 18.48
CA GLY A 16 2.66 3.77 18.92
C GLY A 16 2.14 4.01 20.33
N LYS A 17 1.50 5.16 20.54
CA LYS A 17 0.81 5.48 21.80
C LYS A 17 -0.37 4.53 22.05
N LYS A 18 -0.78 4.37 23.32
CA LYS A 18 -1.97 3.61 23.70
C LYS A 18 -3.19 4.06 22.88
N LEU A 19 -3.94 3.10 22.38
CA LEU A 19 -5.17 3.35 21.64
C LEU A 19 -6.27 3.90 22.55
N ARG A 20 -7.15 4.71 21.99
CA ARG A 20 -8.39 5.11 22.68
C ARG A 20 -9.39 3.94 22.67
N ASN A 21 -10.33 3.94 23.62
CA ASN A 21 -11.26 2.81 23.83
C ASN A 21 -12.02 2.38 22.56
N ARG A 22 -12.58 3.33 21.78
CA ARG A 22 -13.26 3.00 20.50
C ARG A 22 -12.31 2.30 19.52
N ALA A 23 -11.12 2.84 19.31
CA ALA A 23 -10.15 2.25 18.40
C ALA A 23 -9.67 0.87 18.86
N GLN A 24 -9.53 0.67 20.18
CA GLN A 24 -9.21 -0.65 20.75
C GLN A 24 -10.37 -1.64 20.55
N GLY A 25 -11.62 -1.20 20.71
CA GLY A 25 -12.80 -2.03 20.41
C GLY A 25 -12.80 -2.49 18.95
N LEU A 26 -12.57 -1.57 18.00
CA LEU A 26 -12.52 -1.93 16.57
C LEU A 26 -11.37 -2.89 16.22
N ILE A 27 -10.21 -2.77 16.89
CA ILE A 27 -9.14 -3.77 16.76
C ILE A 27 -9.60 -5.16 17.20
N ASN A 28 -10.38 -5.24 18.27
CA ASN A 28 -10.83 -6.52 18.81
C ASN A 28 -11.97 -7.14 18.00
N ASP A 29 -12.91 -6.31 17.49
CA ASP A 29 -14.18 -6.77 16.94
C ASP A 29 -14.24 -6.70 15.41
N LEU A 30 -13.67 -5.64 14.80
CA LEU A 30 -13.75 -5.41 13.36
C LEU A 30 -12.53 -5.96 12.60
N LEU A 31 -11.31 -5.77 13.14
CA LEU A 31 -10.09 -6.26 12.47
C LEU A 31 -10.15 -7.76 12.14
N PRO A 32 -10.58 -8.67 13.04
CA PRO A 32 -10.65 -10.10 12.71
C PRO A 32 -11.58 -10.45 11.53
N ARG A 33 -12.58 -9.61 11.28
CA ARG A 33 -13.53 -9.76 10.16
C ARG A 33 -12.98 -9.27 8.82
N LEU A 34 -12.02 -8.35 8.85
CA LEU A 34 -11.42 -7.74 7.67
C LEU A 34 -10.02 -8.28 7.37
N ALA A 35 -9.38 -8.91 8.36
CA ALA A 35 -7.99 -9.36 8.24
C ALA A 35 -7.89 -10.52 7.23
N ILE A 36 -6.92 -10.39 6.34
CA ILE A 36 -6.44 -11.48 5.49
C ILE A 36 -5.50 -12.32 6.37
N PRO A 37 -5.75 -13.62 6.53
CA PRO A 37 -4.81 -14.50 7.20
C PRO A 37 -3.45 -14.50 6.50
N GLU A 38 -2.40 -14.67 7.29
CA GLU A 38 -1.06 -14.80 6.70
C GLU A 38 -0.98 -16.09 5.87
N PRO A 39 -0.66 -15.98 4.56
CA PRO A 39 -0.56 -17.14 3.71
C PRO A 39 0.68 -17.97 4.05
N GLY A 40 0.57 -19.28 3.96
CA GLY A 40 1.69 -20.18 3.95
C GLY A 40 2.51 -20.05 2.64
N PRO A 41 3.71 -20.67 2.58
CA PRO A 41 4.63 -20.51 1.46
C PRO A 41 4.06 -21.00 0.11
N ASP A 42 3.18 -21.98 0.15
CA ASP A 42 2.57 -22.59 -1.05
C ASP A 42 1.12 -22.15 -1.28
N ASP A 43 0.58 -21.29 -0.42
CA ASP A 43 -0.80 -20.82 -0.53
C ASP A 43 -0.98 -19.95 -1.78
N ARG A 44 -2.19 -20.06 -2.36
CA ARG A 44 -2.66 -19.19 -3.43
C ARG A 44 -4.00 -18.59 -3.00
N LEU A 45 -4.04 -17.25 -2.99
CA LEU A 45 -5.21 -16.50 -2.56
C LEU A 45 -5.90 -15.88 -3.78
N ASP A 46 -7.17 -16.24 -4.04
CA ASP A 46 -7.99 -15.45 -4.97
C ASP A 46 -8.37 -14.13 -4.30
N PRO A 47 -7.80 -12.97 -4.71
CA PRO A 47 -8.08 -11.70 -4.05
C PRO A 47 -9.54 -11.26 -4.21
N PHE A 48 -10.25 -11.73 -5.23
CA PHE A 48 -11.67 -11.44 -5.42
C PHE A 48 -12.56 -12.19 -4.42
N ALA A 49 -12.15 -13.39 -4.03
CA ALA A 49 -12.88 -14.20 -3.05
C ALA A 49 -12.77 -13.69 -1.61
N LEU A 50 -11.87 -12.75 -1.35
CA LEU A 50 -11.74 -12.11 -0.03
C LEU A 50 -12.93 -11.22 0.33
N PHE A 51 -13.72 -10.80 -0.66
CA PHE A 51 -14.84 -9.86 -0.49
C PHE A 51 -16.18 -10.59 -0.57
N PRO A 52 -17.19 -10.20 0.26
CA PRO A 52 -18.52 -10.81 0.25
C PRO A 52 -19.21 -10.71 -1.11
N ASN A 53 -19.12 -9.53 -1.71
CA ASN A 53 -19.60 -9.25 -3.06
C ASN A 53 -18.36 -9.23 -3.97
N ARG A 54 -18.19 -10.25 -4.80
CA ARG A 54 -17.02 -10.35 -5.70
C ARG A 54 -16.86 -9.04 -6.49
N PRO A 55 -15.81 -8.24 -6.23
CA PRO A 55 -15.66 -6.92 -6.85
C PRO A 55 -15.31 -7.03 -8.33
N ARG A 56 -15.53 -5.94 -9.10
CA ARG A 56 -15.15 -5.86 -10.51
C ARG A 56 -13.62 -5.91 -10.70
N ALA A 57 -12.88 -5.28 -9.80
CA ALA A 57 -11.43 -5.28 -9.78
C ALA A 57 -10.91 -5.19 -8.33
N VAL A 58 -9.63 -5.47 -8.15
CA VAL A 58 -8.96 -5.34 -6.85
C VAL A 58 -7.81 -4.36 -6.95
N TRP A 59 -7.75 -3.45 -5.97
CA TRP A 59 -6.65 -2.51 -5.77
C TRP A 59 -5.87 -2.84 -4.51
N LEU A 60 -4.59 -2.51 -4.49
CA LEU A 60 -3.69 -2.72 -3.36
C LEU A 60 -3.12 -1.38 -2.88
N GLU A 61 -3.10 -1.13 -1.58
CA GLU A 61 -2.33 -0.03 -0.97
C GLU A 61 -1.32 -0.57 0.02
N VAL A 62 -0.04 -0.24 -0.20
CA VAL A 62 1.07 -0.68 0.67
C VAL A 62 1.49 0.45 1.58
N GLY A 63 1.48 0.19 2.89
CA GLY A 63 1.86 1.17 3.90
C GLY A 63 0.82 2.30 4.02
N PHE A 64 -0.46 1.96 4.14
CA PHE A 64 -1.55 2.97 4.14
C PHE A 64 -1.51 3.95 5.32
N GLY A 65 -0.67 3.75 6.31
CA GLY A 65 -0.50 4.65 7.45
C GLY A 65 -1.80 4.86 8.22
N GLY A 66 -2.41 6.04 8.12
CA GLY A 66 -3.68 6.33 8.77
C GLY A 66 -4.93 5.91 8.01
N GLY A 67 -4.76 5.47 6.76
CA GLY A 67 -5.82 4.93 5.93
C GLY A 67 -6.73 5.96 5.27
N GLU A 68 -6.39 7.27 5.33
CA GLU A 68 -7.23 8.32 4.73
C GLU A 68 -7.38 8.12 3.22
N HIS A 69 -6.27 7.79 2.53
CA HIS A 69 -6.28 7.56 1.08
C HIS A 69 -7.08 6.30 0.75
N LEU A 70 -6.78 5.18 1.42
CA LEU A 70 -7.45 3.91 1.22
C LEU A 70 -8.96 4.01 1.43
N ALA A 71 -9.39 4.61 2.54
CA ALA A 71 -10.80 4.78 2.86
C ALA A 71 -11.53 5.66 1.83
N ALA A 72 -10.89 6.74 1.37
CA ALA A 72 -11.47 7.61 0.34
C ALA A 72 -11.59 6.90 -1.02
N GLN A 73 -10.59 6.08 -1.42
CA GLN A 73 -10.66 5.26 -2.62
C GLN A 73 -11.77 4.22 -2.52
N ALA A 74 -11.88 3.52 -1.38
CA ALA A 74 -12.92 2.52 -1.16
C ALA A 74 -14.33 3.13 -1.20
N ALA A 75 -14.51 4.29 -0.58
CA ALA A 75 -15.79 5.00 -0.58
C ALA A 75 -16.20 5.50 -1.98
N ALA A 76 -15.24 6.00 -2.77
CA ALA A 76 -15.49 6.49 -4.12
C ALA A 76 -15.74 5.36 -5.14
N HIS A 77 -15.31 4.14 -4.86
CA HIS A 77 -15.37 2.99 -5.76
C HIS A 77 -15.93 1.74 -5.08
N PRO A 78 -17.22 1.70 -4.76
CA PRO A 78 -17.82 0.59 -3.99
C PRO A 78 -17.82 -0.76 -4.75
N ASP A 79 -17.65 -0.74 -6.06
CA ASP A 79 -17.51 -1.92 -6.93
C ASP A 79 -16.07 -2.47 -7.01
N ILE A 80 -15.10 -1.79 -6.36
CA ILE A 80 -13.70 -2.20 -6.30
C ILE A 80 -13.38 -2.75 -4.91
N GLY A 81 -12.71 -3.90 -4.86
CA GLY A 81 -12.13 -4.40 -3.60
C GLY A 81 -10.79 -3.72 -3.32
N VAL A 82 -10.60 -3.18 -2.13
CA VAL A 82 -9.34 -2.53 -1.74
C VAL A 82 -8.65 -3.33 -0.64
N ILE A 83 -7.45 -3.82 -0.94
CA ILE A 83 -6.58 -4.51 0.02
C ILE A 83 -5.56 -3.50 0.54
N GLY A 84 -5.50 -3.33 1.86
CA GLY A 84 -4.50 -2.50 2.53
C GLY A 84 -3.51 -3.33 3.33
N CYS A 85 -2.21 -3.08 3.17
CA CYS A 85 -1.15 -3.67 3.98
C CYS A 85 -0.53 -2.62 4.88
N GLU A 86 -0.46 -2.88 6.19
CA GLU A 86 0.16 -1.97 7.16
C GLU A 86 0.60 -2.74 8.41
N VAL A 87 1.78 -2.43 8.93
CA VAL A 87 2.35 -3.08 10.13
C VAL A 87 2.15 -2.26 11.40
N PHE A 88 1.88 -0.97 11.26
CA PHE A 88 1.74 -0.05 12.38
C PHE A 88 0.33 -0.08 12.96
N LEU A 89 0.17 -0.74 14.11
CA LEU A 89 -1.14 -0.96 14.76
C LEU A 89 -1.99 0.31 14.92
N ASN A 90 -1.35 1.46 15.23
CA ASN A 90 -2.10 2.71 15.36
C ASN A 90 -2.61 3.25 14.01
N GLY A 91 -1.95 2.90 12.92
CA GLY A 91 -2.42 3.16 11.56
C GLY A 91 -3.64 2.30 11.23
N ILE A 92 -3.52 0.99 11.45
CA ILE A 92 -4.63 0.04 11.29
C ILE A 92 -5.85 0.49 12.09
N ALA A 93 -5.66 0.83 13.38
CA ALA A 93 -6.76 1.29 14.24
C ALA A 93 -7.47 2.55 13.72
N ARG A 94 -6.77 3.44 13.01
CA ARG A 94 -7.37 4.62 12.38
C ARG A 94 -8.16 4.26 11.13
N LEU A 95 -7.61 3.39 10.28
CA LEU A 95 -8.36 2.91 9.11
C LEU A 95 -9.63 2.20 9.55
N LEU A 96 -9.61 1.40 10.61
CA LEU A 96 -10.82 0.76 11.14
C LEU A 96 -11.89 1.79 11.58
N VAL A 97 -11.48 2.95 12.10
CA VAL A 97 -12.43 4.04 12.40
C VAL A 97 -13.04 4.58 11.11
N HIS A 98 -12.27 4.78 10.04
CA HIS A 98 -12.80 5.21 8.75
C HIS A 98 -13.74 4.15 8.14
N VAL A 99 -13.38 2.88 8.22
CA VAL A 99 -14.23 1.77 7.73
C VAL A 99 -15.56 1.74 8.46
N ASP A 100 -15.55 1.87 9.79
CA ASP A 100 -16.75 1.92 10.65
C ASP A 100 -17.62 3.13 10.35
N GLU A 101 -17.04 4.33 10.30
CA GLU A 101 -17.74 5.60 10.05
C GLU A 101 -18.36 5.72 8.66
N LEU A 102 -17.69 5.16 7.65
CA LEU A 102 -18.13 5.21 6.26
C LEU A 102 -18.88 3.92 5.83
N ALA A 103 -19.06 2.97 6.75
CA ALA A 103 -19.70 1.68 6.50
C ALA A 103 -19.10 0.95 5.27
N LEU A 104 -17.77 0.91 5.15
CA LEU A 104 -17.09 0.32 4.00
C LEU A 104 -17.11 -1.21 4.07
N GLU A 105 -17.67 -1.87 3.06
CA GLU A 105 -17.72 -3.33 2.95
C GLU A 105 -16.63 -3.91 2.02
N ASN A 106 -16.06 -3.05 1.17
CA ASN A 106 -15.11 -3.38 0.12
C ASN A 106 -13.64 -3.22 0.53
N VAL A 107 -13.33 -3.29 1.83
CA VAL A 107 -11.96 -3.19 2.38
C VAL A 107 -11.54 -4.52 2.99
N ARG A 108 -10.29 -4.94 2.74
CA ARG A 108 -9.61 -6.03 3.43
C ARG A 108 -8.22 -5.58 3.88
N LEU A 109 -7.76 -6.11 5.00
CA LEU A 109 -6.53 -5.68 5.65
C LEU A 109 -5.56 -6.84 5.82
N PHE A 110 -4.32 -6.62 5.44
CA PHE A 110 -3.21 -7.47 5.83
C PHE A 110 -2.37 -6.72 6.87
N PRO A 111 -2.48 -7.06 8.18
CA PRO A 111 -1.86 -6.33 9.28
C PRO A 111 -0.37 -6.67 9.45
N GLU A 112 0.34 -6.91 8.36
CA GLU A 112 1.75 -7.29 8.28
C GLU A 112 2.42 -6.66 7.05
N ASP A 113 3.71 -6.96 6.84
CA ASP A 113 4.46 -6.50 5.67
C ASP A 113 3.88 -7.07 4.38
N ALA A 114 3.57 -6.21 3.42
CA ALA A 114 2.99 -6.58 2.14
C ALA A 114 3.80 -7.68 1.42
N ARG A 115 5.13 -7.68 1.55
CA ARG A 115 6.02 -8.68 0.93
C ARG A 115 5.70 -10.11 1.35
N ARG A 116 4.98 -10.31 2.46
CA ARG A 116 4.52 -11.62 2.92
C ARG A 116 3.21 -12.05 2.26
N LEU A 117 2.39 -11.09 1.80
CA LEU A 117 1.13 -11.35 1.10
C LEU A 117 1.32 -11.51 -0.41
N LEU A 118 2.12 -10.61 -1.02
CA LEU A 118 2.21 -10.48 -2.47
C LEU A 118 2.58 -11.77 -3.21
N PRO A 119 3.46 -12.67 -2.70
CA PRO A 119 3.78 -13.93 -3.37
C PRO A 119 2.58 -14.86 -3.53
N ALA A 120 1.61 -14.82 -2.61
CA ALA A 120 0.42 -15.67 -2.63
C ALA A 120 -0.65 -15.19 -3.62
N LEU A 121 -0.58 -13.94 -4.10
CA LEU A 121 -1.55 -13.40 -5.06
C LEU A 121 -1.24 -13.90 -6.48
N PRO A 122 -2.28 -14.24 -7.27
CA PRO A 122 -2.13 -14.67 -8.66
C PRO A 122 -1.58 -13.58 -9.56
N GLU A 123 -0.99 -13.99 -10.67
CA GLU A 123 -0.60 -13.09 -11.74
C GLU A 123 -1.83 -12.35 -12.32
N ALA A 124 -1.63 -11.09 -12.75
CA ALA A 124 -2.68 -10.24 -13.34
C ALA A 124 -3.98 -10.18 -12.51
N SER A 125 -3.85 -10.07 -11.20
CA SER A 125 -4.98 -10.05 -10.27
C SER A 125 -5.29 -8.66 -9.69
N LEU A 126 -4.42 -7.68 -9.93
CA LEU A 126 -4.59 -6.30 -9.45
C LEU A 126 -4.75 -5.32 -10.61
N GLU A 127 -5.72 -4.40 -10.52
CA GLU A 127 -5.88 -3.31 -11.48
C GLU A 127 -5.00 -2.11 -11.13
N LYS A 128 -4.85 -1.82 -9.83
CA LYS A 128 -3.99 -0.73 -9.32
C LYS A 128 -3.22 -1.11 -8.07
N ALA A 129 -2.06 -0.49 -7.91
CA ALA A 129 -1.29 -0.51 -6.68
C ALA A 129 -0.89 0.93 -6.27
N PHE A 130 -0.92 1.19 -4.97
CA PHE A 130 -0.57 2.49 -4.39
C PHE A 130 0.55 2.33 -3.36
N VAL A 131 1.56 3.17 -3.45
CA VAL A 131 2.67 3.28 -2.48
C VAL A 131 2.83 4.76 -2.13
N MET A 132 2.07 5.20 -1.13
CA MET A 132 1.95 6.62 -0.81
C MET A 132 2.83 6.97 0.39
N PHE A 133 3.83 7.83 0.17
CA PHE A 133 4.76 8.32 1.21
C PHE A 133 5.45 7.18 2.00
N PRO A 134 6.08 6.22 1.33
CA PRO A 134 6.79 5.14 1.99
C PRO A 134 7.99 5.66 2.79
N ASP A 135 8.44 4.87 3.77
CA ASP A 135 9.63 5.18 4.56
C ASP A 135 10.86 5.37 3.65
N PRO A 136 11.53 6.53 3.66
CA PRO A 136 12.54 6.88 2.67
C PRO A 136 13.88 6.15 2.84
N TRP A 137 14.20 5.70 4.05
CA TRP A 137 15.49 5.06 4.36
C TRP A 137 16.67 5.78 3.71
N PRO A 138 16.98 7.04 4.13
CA PRO A 138 17.88 7.92 3.37
C PRO A 138 19.33 7.46 3.31
N LYS A 139 19.76 6.59 4.26
CA LYS A 139 21.15 6.07 4.25
C LYS A 139 21.29 4.99 3.16
N THR A 140 22.30 5.09 2.30
CA THR A 140 22.58 4.16 1.19
C THR A 140 22.61 2.70 1.65
N ARG A 141 23.23 2.40 2.81
CA ARG A 141 23.24 1.03 3.38
C ARG A 141 21.87 0.48 3.74
N HIS A 142 20.81 1.30 3.71
CA HIS A 142 19.43 0.91 3.99
C HIS A 142 18.56 0.88 2.73
N SER A 143 19.11 1.08 1.53
CA SER A 143 18.34 1.13 0.28
C SER A 143 17.52 -0.14 0.03
N ALA A 144 18.03 -1.32 0.40
CA ALA A 144 17.30 -2.59 0.32
C ALA A 144 16.04 -2.66 1.22
N ARG A 145 15.83 -1.70 2.14
CA ARG A 145 14.62 -1.61 2.96
C ARG A 145 13.49 -0.83 2.27
N ARG A 146 13.82 -0.06 1.24
CA ARG A 146 12.85 0.73 0.48
C ARG A 146 11.87 -0.21 -0.20
N PHE A 147 10.58 0.13 -0.18
CA PHE A 147 9.57 -0.71 -0.82
C PHE A 147 9.68 -0.67 -2.35
N ILE A 148 9.89 0.52 -2.94
CA ILE A 148 10.19 0.61 -4.38
C ILE A 148 11.63 0.14 -4.60
N HIS A 149 11.77 -1.12 -4.99
CA HIS A 149 13.03 -1.83 -5.22
C HIS A 149 12.85 -2.79 -6.41
N PRO A 150 13.87 -3.11 -7.21
CA PRO A 150 13.72 -3.99 -8.37
C PRO A 150 12.92 -5.26 -8.08
N GLU A 151 13.24 -5.99 -7.02
CA GLU A 151 12.56 -7.24 -6.63
C GLU A 151 11.06 -7.03 -6.33
N THR A 152 10.69 -5.95 -5.64
CA THR A 152 9.27 -5.65 -5.37
C THR A 152 8.56 -5.14 -6.61
N LEU A 153 9.26 -4.46 -7.52
CA LEU A 153 8.70 -4.06 -8.82
C LEU A 153 8.45 -5.26 -9.72
N ASP A 154 9.34 -6.27 -9.74
CA ASP A 154 9.09 -7.53 -10.45
C ASP A 154 7.80 -8.20 -9.96
N VAL A 155 7.61 -8.24 -8.63
CA VAL A 155 6.40 -8.80 -8.03
C VAL A 155 5.17 -7.97 -8.39
N LEU A 156 5.22 -6.63 -8.29
CA LEU A 156 4.10 -5.76 -8.66
C LEU A 156 3.77 -5.86 -10.15
N ALA A 157 4.79 -5.94 -11.03
CA ALA A 157 4.59 -6.12 -12.46
C ALA A 157 3.92 -7.47 -12.78
N ARG A 158 4.23 -8.52 -12.03
CA ARG A 158 3.54 -9.82 -12.14
C ARG A 158 2.07 -9.70 -11.72
N LEU A 159 1.78 -9.00 -10.64
CA LEU A 159 0.44 -8.89 -10.06
C LEU A 159 -0.49 -7.96 -10.83
N LEU A 160 0.02 -6.88 -11.40
CA LEU A 160 -0.79 -5.94 -12.17
C LEU A 160 -1.24 -6.55 -13.50
N ILE A 161 -2.49 -6.28 -13.86
CA ILE A 161 -3.00 -6.56 -15.21
C ILE A 161 -2.24 -5.71 -16.25
N ASP A 162 -2.31 -6.06 -17.52
CA ASP A 162 -1.79 -5.22 -18.60
C ASP A 162 -2.49 -3.86 -18.57
N SER A 163 -1.72 -2.78 -18.70
CA SER A 163 -2.16 -1.39 -18.48
C SER A 163 -2.59 -1.06 -17.04
N GLY A 164 -2.43 -1.98 -16.09
CA GLY A 164 -2.63 -1.72 -14.66
C GLY A 164 -1.70 -0.62 -14.15
N GLU A 165 -2.14 0.12 -13.14
CA GLU A 165 -1.50 1.36 -12.71
C GLU A 165 -0.79 1.19 -11.35
N LEU A 166 0.47 1.63 -11.28
CA LEU A 166 1.21 1.82 -10.03
C LEU A 166 1.34 3.31 -9.76
N ARG A 167 0.77 3.79 -8.65
CA ARG A 167 0.90 5.17 -8.18
C ARG A 167 1.86 5.24 -7.00
N VAL A 168 2.85 6.13 -7.10
CA VAL A 168 3.82 6.37 -6.03
C VAL A 168 3.93 7.85 -5.76
N ALA A 169 3.97 8.23 -4.47
CA ALA A 169 4.24 9.60 -4.05
C ALA A 169 5.26 9.64 -2.92
N SER A 170 6.10 10.66 -2.91
CA SER A 170 7.05 10.92 -1.82
C SER A 170 7.36 12.42 -1.71
N ASP A 171 7.70 12.89 -0.50
CA ASP A 171 8.20 14.22 -0.20
C ASP A 171 9.70 14.22 0.17
N ASP A 172 10.33 13.05 0.22
CA ASP A 172 11.76 12.92 0.51
C ASP A 172 12.59 12.94 -0.78
N PRO A 173 13.50 13.92 -0.97
CA PRO A 173 14.27 14.05 -2.21
C PRO A 173 15.09 12.81 -2.55
N THR A 174 15.70 12.17 -1.54
CA THR A 174 16.52 10.96 -1.77
C THR A 174 15.66 9.80 -2.25
N TYR A 175 14.43 9.70 -1.73
CA TYR A 175 13.50 8.65 -2.17
C TYR A 175 12.91 8.96 -3.54
N ILE A 176 12.63 10.24 -3.85
CA ILE A 176 12.16 10.67 -5.16
C ILE A 176 13.16 10.29 -6.25
N ASP A 177 14.43 10.66 -6.09
CA ASP A 177 15.50 10.31 -7.05
C ASP A 177 15.61 8.79 -7.22
N TRP A 178 15.57 8.06 -6.11
CA TRP A 178 15.62 6.61 -6.11
C TRP A 178 14.43 5.98 -6.86
N MET A 179 13.20 6.32 -6.49
CA MET A 179 12.01 5.71 -7.07
C MET A 179 11.90 6.00 -8.57
N LEU A 180 12.24 7.22 -9.01
CA LEU A 180 12.25 7.59 -10.43
C LEU A 180 13.29 6.78 -11.20
N THR A 181 14.50 6.65 -10.64
CA THR A 181 15.58 5.87 -11.28
C THR A 181 15.20 4.40 -11.42
N VAL A 182 14.68 3.77 -10.36
CA VAL A 182 14.39 2.34 -10.35
C VAL A 182 13.17 2.02 -11.22
N LEU A 183 12.12 2.86 -11.17
CA LEU A 183 10.92 2.67 -11.99
C LEU A 183 11.20 2.91 -13.48
N ALA A 184 11.94 3.97 -13.84
CA ALA A 184 12.28 4.26 -15.24
C ALA A 184 13.21 3.19 -15.86
N ALA A 185 14.00 2.50 -15.05
CA ALA A 185 14.85 1.41 -15.49
C ALA A 185 14.12 0.05 -15.61
N HIS A 186 12.90 -0.06 -15.06
CA HIS A 186 12.18 -1.32 -15.04
C HIS A 186 11.47 -1.59 -16.37
N PRO A 187 11.75 -2.72 -17.07
CA PRO A 187 11.28 -2.94 -18.45
C PRO A 187 9.75 -3.08 -18.59
N LEU A 188 9.06 -3.37 -17.48
CA LEU A 188 7.61 -3.62 -17.48
C LEU A 188 6.79 -2.44 -16.95
N PHE A 189 7.40 -1.28 -16.72
CA PHE A 189 6.68 -0.06 -16.35
C PHE A 189 7.01 1.08 -17.30
N ASP A 190 5.96 1.80 -17.73
CA ASP A 190 6.06 3.03 -18.51
C ASP A 190 5.27 4.14 -17.81
N GLY A 191 5.87 5.31 -17.68
CA GLY A 191 5.24 6.42 -16.96
C GLY A 191 6.23 7.44 -16.44
N GLY A 192 5.86 8.15 -15.37
CA GLY A 192 6.71 9.15 -14.76
C GLY A 192 6.01 10.10 -13.80
N VAL A 193 6.61 11.27 -13.64
CA VAL A 193 6.08 12.36 -12.81
C VAL A 193 4.84 12.94 -13.47
N ILE A 194 3.72 12.98 -12.73
CA ILE A 194 2.49 13.65 -13.14
C ILE A 194 2.30 14.99 -12.44
N SER A 195 2.92 15.19 -11.29
CA SER A 195 2.98 16.48 -10.60
C SER A 195 4.17 16.56 -9.66
N ALA A 196 4.79 17.73 -9.58
CA ALA A 196 5.78 18.09 -8.58
C ALA A 196 5.23 19.26 -7.76
N GLY A 197 4.66 18.95 -6.58
CA GLY A 197 4.04 19.90 -5.67
C GLY A 197 2.54 19.68 -5.50
N PRO A 198 1.68 20.23 -6.38
CA PRO A 198 0.23 20.06 -6.23
C PRO A 198 -0.19 18.61 -6.35
N ARG A 199 -1.15 18.20 -5.50
CA ARG A 199 -1.76 16.89 -5.62
C ARG A 199 -2.57 16.81 -6.94
N PRO A 200 -2.43 15.72 -7.71
CA PRO A 200 -3.23 15.53 -8.93
C PRO A 200 -4.73 15.52 -8.61
N GLU A 201 -5.53 16.03 -9.54
CA GLU A 201 -6.99 16.02 -9.42
C GLU A 201 -7.51 14.58 -9.26
N GLY A 202 -8.51 14.39 -8.41
CA GLY A 202 -9.10 13.08 -8.12
C GLY A 202 -8.27 12.17 -7.20
N TRP A 203 -7.07 12.59 -6.77
CA TRP A 203 -6.31 11.81 -5.79
C TRP A 203 -6.72 12.24 -4.36
N PRO A 204 -7.03 11.29 -3.46
CA PRO A 204 -7.32 11.61 -2.06
C PRO A 204 -6.11 12.20 -1.33
N GLY A 205 -6.38 13.13 -0.41
CA GLY A 205 -5.35 13.69 0.45
C GLY A 205 -4.91 12.73 1.55
N THR A 206 -3.69 12.94 2.05
CA THR A 206 -3.15 12.18 3.17
C THR A 206 -2.59 13.12 4.25
N ARG A 207 -2.50 12.64 5.49
CA ARG A 207 -1.79 13.37 6.55
C ARG A 207 -0.32 13.59 6.24
N TYR A 208 0.31 12.67 5.48
CA TYR A 208 1.72 12.76 5.10
C TYR A 208 1.94 13.89 4.13
N GLU A 209 1.06 14.06 3.14
CA GLU A 209 1.04 15.23 2.27
C GLU A 209 0.90 16.53 3.08
N ALA A 210 -0.09 16.59 3.99
CA ALA A 210 -0.30 17.76 4.83
C ALA A 210 0.91 18.07 5.73
N LYS A 211 1.63 17.03 6.20
CA LYS A 211 2.89 17.19 6.92
C LYS A 211 3.99 17.71 6.00
N ALA A 212 4.15 17.14 4.82
CA ALA A 212 5.15 17.53 3.83
C ALA A 212 5.02 19.02 3.48
N HIS A 213 3.80 19.50 3.20
CA HIS A 213 3.55 20.92 2.93
C HIS A 213 3.92 21.81 4.12
N ARG A 214 3.56 21.44 5.37
CA ARG A 214 3.95 22.21 6.56
C ARG A 214 5.47 22.28 6.75
N GLU A 215 6.20 21.27 6.32
CA GLU A 215 7.65 21.18 6.42
C GLU A 215 8.38 21.75 5.17
N GLY A 216 7.62 22.35 4.23
CA GLY A 216 8.20 22.96 3.02
C GLY A 216 8.77 21.95 2.03
N ARG A 217 8.35 20.71 2.09
CA ARG A 217 8.76 19.63 1.17
C ARG A 217 7.61 19.28 0.22
N PRO A 218 7.51 19.90 -0.96
CA PRO A 218 6.46 19.60 -1.91
C PRO A 218 6.58 18.14 -2.40
N PRO A 219 5.49 17.36 -2.37
CA PRO A 219 5.52 15.98 -2.83
C PRO A 219 5.74 15.87 -4.34
N THR A 220 6.36 14.78 -4.76
CA THR A 220 6.37 14.34 -6.16
C THR A 220 5.39 13.17 -6.32
N TRP A 221 4.49 13.30 -7.29
CA TRP A 221 3.44 12.35 -7.61
C TRP A 221 3.75 11.68 -8.94
N THR A 222 3.69 10.36 -8.99
CA THR A 222 4.03 9.59 -10.18
C THR A 222 2.96 8.56 -10.49
N SER A 223 2.77 8.27 -11.77
CA SER A 223 1.91 7.20 -12.26
C SER A 223 2.67 6.39 -13.31
N TRP A 224 2.63 5.07 -13.17
CA TRP A 224 3.34 4.12 -13.99
C TRP A 224 2.36 3.04 -14.46
N ARG A 225 2.32 2.79 -15.76
CA ARG A 225 1.50 1.73 -16.32
C ARG A 225 2.34 0.48 -16.55
N ARG A 226 1.78 -0.65 -16.21
CA ARG A 226 2.35 -1.94 -16.56
C ARG A 226 2.19 -2.13 -18.06
N VAL A 227 3.32 -2.25 -18.80
CA VAL A 227 3.31 -2.52 -20.24
C VAL A 227 2.95 -3.98 -20.51
N GLY A 228 2.43 -4.29 -21.70
CA GLY A 228 1.91 -5.62 -22.05
C GLY A 228 2.93 -6.77 -21.83
N ARG A 229 2.42 -7.97 -21.52
CA ARG A 229 3.20 -9.21 -21.43
C ARG A 229 3.61 -9.69 -22.81
#